data_513c9d1eb0b04e36875f061afca85b99
#
_entry.id   513c9d1eb0b04e36875f061afca85b99
#
_cell.length_a   1.000
_cell.length_b   1.000
_cell.length_c   1.000
_cell.angle_alpha   90.00
_cell.angle_beta   90.00
_cell.angle_gamma   90.00
#
_symmetry.space_group_name_H-M   'P 1'
#
loop_
_entity.id
_entity.type
_entity.pdbx_description
1 polymer ?
#
loop_
_entity_poly.entity_id
_entity_poly.type
_entity_poly.pdbx_seq_one_letter_code
_entity_poly.pdbx_strand_id
1 'polypeptide(L)'
;MSSPPPRTLRVVVVNGSPNARSKTMGLADLVTSTLAGMIDIDVERVDVYRLGPGFAATIDRAQAPADVEDQIRRIETADLLVAAVPVYRASYPGMFKHLFDLVDQYALANKPVLLLATGGSERHALVIEHALRPLFAFFQALTVPVAFYASSGDFDGTTILNPEVYSRIEIGLRDVIGLLDDLTHSPASTDGPSPTAPLAFAGPTDTRRIS
;
A
#
# COMPACT_ATOMS: atom_id res chain seq x y z
N MET A 1 25.47 19.35 16.14
CA MET A 1 25.69 18.19 15.26
C MET A 1 24.73 18.35 14.09
N SER A 2 25.25 18.44 12.88
CA SER A 2 24.40 18.56 11.68
C SER A 2 23.67 17.22 11.46
N SER A 3 22.35 17.25 11.32
CA SER A 3 21.59 16.07 10.94
C SER A 3 22.13 15.52 9.61
N PRO A 4 22.18 14.20 9.42
CA PRO A 4 22.55 13.64 8.13
C PRO A 4 21.59 14.17 7.04
N PRO A 5 22.04 14.26 5.78
CA PRO A 5 21.15 14.66 4.71
C PRO A 5 19.98 13.66 4.60
N PRO A 6 18.78 14.13 4.22
CA PRO A 6 17.63 13.25 4.03
C PRO A 6 17.96 12.23 2.92
N ARG A 7 17.52 10.99 3.10
CA ARG A 7 17.68 9.92 2.11
C ARG A 7 16.49 9.87 1.16
N THR A 8 16.73 9.41 -0.05
CA THR A 8 15.67 9.06 -1.02
C THR A 8 14.80 7.92 -0.46
N LEU A 9 13.49 8.08 -0.42
CA LEU A 9 12.56 7.04 0.01
C LEU A 9 12.19 6.10 -1.15
N ARG A 10 12.21 4.81 -0.90
CA ARG A 10 11.69 3.80 -1.84
C ARG A 10 10.17 3.73 -1.73
N VAL A 11 9.50 4.16 -2.78
CA VAL A 11 8.04 4.10 -2.91
C VAL A 11 7.68 2.96 -3.85
N VAL A 12 6.90 2.00 -3.38
CA VAL A 12 6.42 0.91 -4.23
C VAL A 12 4.93 1.07 -4.49
N VAL A 13 4.57 1.25 -5.75
CA VAL A 13 3.18 1.29 -6.22
C VAL A 13 2.73 -0.12 -6.57
N VAL A 14 1.78 -0.67 -5.82
CA VAL A 14 1.14 -1.94 -6.17
C VAL A 14 -0.10 -1.67 -7.02
N ASN A 15 0.03 -1.96 -8.32
CA ASN A 15 -1.03 -1.75 -9.29
C ASN A 15 -1.96 -2.97 -9.36
N GLY A 16 -3.15 -2.85 -8.79
CA GLY A 16 -4.22 -3.86 -8.85
C GLY A 16 -5.06 -3.80 -10.13
N SER A 17 -4.73 -2.94 -11.10
CA SER A 17 -5.44 -2.90 -12.38
C SER A 17 -4.88 -3.94 -13.36
N PRO A 18 -5.73 -4.64 -14.14
CA PRO A 18 -5.27 -5.57 -15.18
C PRO A 18 -4.59 -4.85 -16.35
N ASN A 19 -4.82 -3.55 -16.51
CA ASN A 19 -4.27 -2.74 -17.58
C ASN A 19 -3.14 -1.86 -17.06
N ALA A 20 -1.98 -1.89 -17.72
CA ALA A 20 -0.85 -1.04 -17.39
C ALA A 20 -1.17 0.46 -17.59
N ARG A 21 -1.99 0.78 -18.60
CA ARG A 21 -2.60 2.09 -18.78
C ARG A 21 -4.04 2.01 -18.29
N SER A 22 -4.35 2.66 -17.20
CA SER A 22 -5.67 2.65 -16.58
C SER A 22 -5.90 3.93 -15.79
N LYS A 23 -7.15 4.22 -15.49
CA LYS A 23 -7.52 5.33 -14.61
C LYS A 23 -6.85 5.19 -13.23
N THR A 24 -6.74 3.95 -12.73
CA THR A 24 -6.05 3.65 -11.48
C THR A 24 -4.58 4.07 -11.51
N MET A 25 -3.90 3.76 -12.62
CA MET A 25 -2.52 4.21 -12.79
C MET A 25 -2.40 5.70 -13.02
N GLY A 26 -3.35 6.32 -13.78
CA GLY A 26 -3.39 7.78 -13.88
C GLY A 26 -3.51 8.48 -12.53
N LEU A 27 -4.31 7.93 -11.62
CA LEU A 27 -4.38 8.43 -10.23
C LEU A 27 -3.07 8.20 -9.47
N ALA A 28 -2.50 7.01 -9.57
CA ALA A 28 -1.24 6.69 -8.88
C ALA A 28 -0.08 7.53 -9.39
N ASP A 29 0.02 7.74 -10.71
CA ASP A 29 1.06 8.57 -11.33
C ASP A 29 0.93 10.04 -10.89
N LEU A 30 -0.30 10.57 -10.79
CA LEU A 30 -0.53 11.92 -10.27
C LEU A 30 -0.10 12.04 -8.80
N VAL A 31 -0.46 11.08 -7.96
CA VAL A 31 -0.11 11.08 -6.53
C VAL A 31 1.41 10.99 -6.36
N THR A 32 2.07 10.06 -7.04
CA THR A 32 3.53 9.88 -6.92
C THR A 32 4.31 11.05 -7.49
N SER A 33 3.87 11.63 -8.63
CA SER A 33 4.52 12.83 -9.20
C SER A 33 4.35 14.06 -8.31
N THR A 34 3.19 14.22 -7.68
CA THR A 34 2.96 15.30 -6.71
C THR A 34 3.85 15.12 -5.48
N LEU A 35 3.95 13.89 -4.96
CA LEU A 35 4.83 13.57 -3.83
C LEU A 35 6.31 13.80 -4.16
N ALA A 36 6.75 13.41 -5.37
CA ALA A 36 8.11 13.64 -5.86
C ALA A 36 8.49 15.13 -5.97
N GLY A 37 7.49 15.99 -6.15
CA GLY A 37 7.67 17.45 -6.09
C GLY A 37 7.87 18.00 -4.68
N MET A 38 7.64 17.19 -3.64
CA MET A 38 7.68 17.61 -2.24
C MET A 38 8.85 17.00 -1.47
N ILE A 39 9.19 15.72 -1.74
CA ILE A 39 10.28 14.97 -1.09
C ILE A 39 11.01 14.10 -2.12
N ASP A 40 12.24 13.71 -1.79
CA ASP A 40 13.04 12.84 -2.65
C ASP A 40 12.58 11.39 -2.56
N ILE A 41 12.07 10.85 -3.66
CA ILE A 41 11.54 9.48 -3.76
C ILE A 41 12.05 8.76 -5.00
N ASP A 42 12.27 7.46 -4.87
CA ASP A 42 12.45 6.50 -5.97
C ASP A 42 11.20 5.63 -6.08
N VAL A 43 10.56 5.64 -7.25
CA VAL A 43 9.27 4.98 -7.45
C VAL A 43 9.41 3.72 -8.26
N GLU A 44 9.15 2.59 -7.64
CA GLU A 44 9.02 1.29 -8.31
C GLU A 44 7.55 0.88 -8.43
N ARG A 45 7.25 0.01 -9.39
CA ARG A 45 5.89 -0.48 -9.62
C ARG A 45 5.83 -2.00 -9.69
N VAL A 46 4.86 -2.57 -8.96
CA VAL A 46 4.47 -3.98 -9.03
C VAL A 46 3.12 -4.08 -9.74
N ASP A 47 3.13 -4.53 -10.98
CA ASP A 47 1.92 -4.76 -11.80
C ASP A 47 1.37 -6.17 -11.52
N VAL A 48 0.40 -6.29 -10.63
CA VAL A 48 -0.12 -7.58 -10.13
C VAL A 48 -0.53 -8.53 -11.25
N TYR A 49 -1.22 -8.03 -12.27
CA TYR A 49 -1.68 -8.85 -13.40
C TYR A 49 -0.58 -9.18 -14.44
N ARG A 50 0.64 -8.71 -14.22
CA ARG A 50 1.81 -9.01 -15.07
C ARG A 50 2.80 -9.94 -14.40
N LEU A 51 2.52 -10.41 -13.19
CA LEU A 51 3.34 -11.39 -12.47
C LEU A 51 3.30 -12.78 -13.10
N GLY A 52 2.45 -12.97 -14.09
CA GLY A 52 2.43 -14.19 -14.93
C GLY A 52 1.68 -15.37 -14.31
N PRO A 53 1.63 -16.50 -15.05
CA PRO A 53 0.87 -17.68 -14.63
C PRO A 53 1.46 -18.35 -13.38
N GLY A 54 2.78 -18.25 -13.17
CA GLY A 54 3.43 -18.77 -11.98
C GLY A 54 2.88 -18.13 -10.70
N PHE A 55 2.70 -16.81 -10.70
CA PHE A 55 2.04 -16.11 -9.59
C PHE A 55 0.60 -16.61 -9.36
N ALA A 56 -0.21 -16.69 -10.43
CA ALA A 56 -1.60 -17.09 -10.31
C ALA A 56 -1.76 -18.54 -9.78
N ALA A 57 -0.77 -19.40 -9.96
CA ALA A 57 -0.76 -20.78 -9.47
C ALA A 57 -0.11 -20.94 -8.08
N THR A 58 0.55 -19.92 -7.56
CA THR A 58 1.23 -19.96 -6.26
C THR A 58 0.21 -19.87 -5.13
N ILE A 59 0.06 -20.93 -4.35
CA ILE A 59 -0.78 -20.96 -3.15
C ILE A 59 0.07 -20.77 -1.89
N ASP A 60 1.27 -21.33 -1.89
CA ASP A 60 2.25 -21.23 -0.80
C ASP A 60 3.46 -20.42 -1.28
N ARG A 61 3.81 -19.38 -0.55
CA ARG A 61 4.94 -18.51 -0.87
C ARG A 61 6.25 -19.29 -1.06
N ALA A 62 6.46 -20.35 -0.30
CA ALA A 62 7.67 -21.19 -0.42
C ALA A 62 7.82 -21.83 -1.82
N GLN A 63 6.75 -21.86 -2.61
CA GLN A 63 6.71 -22.38 -3.96
C GLN A 63 6.66 -21.27 -5.02
N ALA A 64 6.76 -20.01 -4.62
CA ALA A 64 6.73 -18.88 -5.55
C ALA A 64 7.93 -18.91 -6.50
N PRO A 65 7.72 -18.66 -7.80
CA PRO A 65 8.83 -18.41 -8.72
C PRO A 65 9.71 -17.25 -8.25
N ALA A 66 10.99 -17.28 -8.57
CA ALA A 66 11.95 -16.28 -8.08
C ALA A 66 11.58 -14.85 -8.47
N ASP A 67 11.05 -14.65 -9.68
CA ASP A 67 10.59 -13.33 -10.15
C ASP A 67 9.37 -12.83 -9.35
N VAL A 68 8.49 -13.71 -8.91
CA VAL A 68 7.37 -13.39 -8.03
C VAL A 68 7.85 -13.06 -6.62
N GLU A 69 8.76 -13.86 -6.07
CA GLU A 69 9.38 -13.61 -4.77
C GLU A 69 10.09 -12.25 -4.74
N ASP A 70 10.80 -11.88 -5.80
CA ASP A 70 11.45 -10.56 -5.92
C ASP A 70 10.43 -9.42 -5.86
N GLN A 71 9.25 -9.57 -6.47
CA GLN A 71 8.20 -8.55 -6.39
C GLN A 71 7.58 -8.46 -4.97
N ILE A 72 7.39 -9.60 -4.32
CA ILE A 72 6.93 -9.63 -2.92
C ILE A 72 7.94 -8.92 -2.01
N ARG A 73 9.24 -9.20 -2.16
CA ARG A 73 10.31 -8.55 -1.40
C ARG A 73 10.36 -7.03 -1.62
N ARG A 74 10.12 -6.54 -2.84
CA ARG A 74 10.03 -5.09 -3.11
C ARG A 74 8.93 -4.44 -2.28
N ILE A 75 7.75 -5.08 -2.19
CA ILE A 75 6.64 -4.61 -1.34
C ILE A 75 7.06 -4.60 0.13
N GLU A 76 7.69 -5.68 0.59
CA GLU A 76 8.10 -5.85 1.98
C GLU A 76 9.23 -4.90 2.41
N THR A 77 10.07 -4.47 1.48
CA THR A 77 11.21 -3.58 1.78
C THR A 77 10.97 -2.12 1.40
N ALA A 78 9.79 -1.75 0.88
CA ALA A 78 9.43 -0.37 0.58
C ALA A 78 9.42 0.50 1.85
N ASP A 79 9.74 1.78 1.71
CA ASP A 79 9.61 2.77 2.78
C ASP A 79 8.18 3.33 2.85
N LEU A 80 7.54 3.46 1.69
CA LEU A 80 6.13 3.82 1.52
C LEU A 80 5.50 2.88 0.50
N LEU A 81 4.36 2.32 0.84
CA LEU A 81 3.55 1.53 -0.09
C LEU A 81 2.38 2.37 -0.61
N VAL A 82 2.17 2.36 -1.91
CA VAL A 82 0.99 2.94 -2.56
C VAL A 82 0.13 1.81 -3.11
N ALA A 83 -0.98 1.53 -2.45
CA ALA A 83 -1.93 0.51 -2.86
C ALA A 83 -2.99 1.10 -3.80
N ALA A 84 -2.89 0.82 -5.10
CA ALA A 84 -3.73 1.40 -6.14
C ALA A 84 -4.62 0.34 -6.80
N VAL A 85 -5.95 0.45 -6.63
CA VAL A 85 -6.89 -0.55 -7.13
C VAL A 85 -8.09 0.06 -7.89
N PRO A 86 -8.57 -0.60 -8.95
CA PRO A 86 -9.91 -0.34 -9.46
C PRO A 86 -10.93 -1.08 -8.59
N VAL A 87 -12.16 -0.54 -8.52
CA VAL A 87 -13.27 -1.23 -7.87
C VAL A 87 -13.87 -2.25 -8.83
N TYR A 88 -13.79 -3.53 -8.45
CA TYR A 88 -14.43 -4.65 -9.12
C TYR A 88 -15.40 -5.34 -8.18
N ARG A 89 -16.68 -5.41 -8.57
CA ARG A 89 -17.71 -6.09 -7.78
C ARG A 89 -17.72 -5.65 -6.30
N ALA A 90 -17.71 -4.33 -6.10
CA ALA A 90 -17.74 -3.66 -4.80
C ALA A 90 -16.47 -3.82 -3.93
N SER A 91 -15.38 -4.36 -4.46
CA SER A 91 -14.11 -4.54 -3.74
C SER A 91 -12.91 -4.32 -4.67
N TYR A 92 -11.70 -4.52 -4.14
CA TYR A 92 -10.48 -4.64 -4.94
C TYR A 92 -10.46 -5.95 -5.73
N PRO A 93 -9.68 -6.06 -6.83
CA PRO A 93 -9.60 -7.29 -7.63
C PRO A 93 -9.01 -8.47 -6.85
N GLY A 94 -9.48 -9.70 -7.14
CA GLY A 94 -9.04 -10.90 -6.44
C GLY A 94 -7.53 -11.17 -6.53
N MET A 95 -6.89 -10.89 -7.68
CA MET A 95 -5.44 -11.04 -7.84
C MET A 95 -4.65 -10.06 -6.96
N PHE A 96 -5.19 -8.89 -6.66
CA PHE A 96 -4.60 -7.98 -5.68
C PHE A 96 -4.61 -8.60 -4.29
N LYS A 97 -5.74 -9.20 -3.88
CA LYS A 97 -5.81 -9.93 -2.60
C LYS A 97 -4.84 -11.10 -2.59
N HIS A 98 -4.79 -11.89 -3.66
CA HIS A 98 -3.89 -13.02 -3.80
C HIS A 98 -2.41 -12.66 -3.59
N LEU A 99 -1.97 -11.50 -4.12
CA LEU A 99 -0.62 -11.01 -3.86
C LEU A 99 -0.38 -10.79 -2.35
N PHE A 100 -1.32 -10.14 -1.68
CA PHE A 100 -1.19 -9.87 -0.24
C PHE A 100 -1.38 -11.11 0.64
N ASP A 101 -1.96 -12.19 0.12
CA ASP A 101 -1.98 -13.48 0.80
C ASP A 101 -0.60 -14.17 0.84
N LEU A 102 0.32 -13.76 -0.04
CA LEU A 102 1.69 -14.25 -0.11
C LEU A 102 2.70 -13.35 0.64
N VAL A 103 2.34 -12.12 0.98
CA VAL A 103 3.17 -11.19 1.77
C VAL A 103 3.24 -11.69 3.21
N ASP A 104 4.43 -11.64 3.84
CA ASP A 104 4.57 -12.00 5.25
C ASP A 104 3.70 -11.09 6.14
N GLN A 105 3.01 -11.71 7.10
CA GLN A 105 2.02 -11.01 7.92
C GLN A 105 2.56 -9.86 8.76
N TYR A 106 3.87 -9.83 9.02
CA TYR A 106 4.53 -8.78 9.82
C TYR A 106 5.37 -7.83 8.98
N ALA A 107 5.59 -8.13 7.69
CA ALA A 107 6.48 -7.36 6.83
C ALA A 107 6.04 -5.90 6.60
N LEU A 108 4.76 -5.61 6.78
CA LEU A 108 4.22 -4.27 6.63
C LEU A 108 3.93 -3.58 7.98
N ALA A 109 4.30 -4.19 9.12
CA ALA A 109 4.08 -3.59 10.42
C ALA A 109 4.75 -2.20 10.52
N ASN A 110 3.98 -1.19 10.97
CA ASN A 110 4.39 0.21 11.05
C ASN A 110 4.81 0.87 9.72
N LYS A 111 4.63 0.20 8.59
CA LYS A 111 4.93 0.75 7.26
C LYS A 111 3.81 1.69 6.82
N PRO A 112 4.14 2.93 6.39
CA PRO A 112 3.15 3.82 5.79
C PRO A 112 2.56 3.22 4.53
N VAL A 113 1.23 3.25 4.44
CA VAL A 113 0.49 2.79 3.26
C VAL A 113 -0.51 3.84 2.83
N LEU A 114 -0.35 4.34 1.61
CA LEU A 114 -1.27 5.25 0.96
C LEU A 114 -2.27 4.46 0.12
N LEU A 115 -3.56 4.71 0.35
CA LEU A 115 -4.65 3.96 -0.29
C LEU A 115 -5.26 4.76 -1.43
N LEU A 116 -5.27 4.16 -2.63
CA LEU A 116 -5.84 4.75 -3.84
C LEU A 116 -6.89 3.81 -4.43
N ALA A 117 -8.03 4.35 -4.81
CA ALA A 117 -9.04 3.57 -5.53
C ALA A 117 -9.68 4.37 -6.67
N THR A 118 -10.07 3.67 -7.73
CA THR A 118 -10.86 4.24 -8.82
C THR A 118 -12.10 3.40 -9.07
N GLY A 119 -13.21 4.04 -9.36
CA GLY A 119 -14.47 3.35 -9.62
C GLY A 119 -15.34 4.02 -10.67
N GLY A 120 -16.45 3.38 -11.01
CA GLY A 120 -17.38 3.88 -12.00
C GLY A 120 -18.16 5.14 -11.56
N SER A 121 -18.33 5.33 -10.26
CA SER A 121 -19.06 6.46 -9.67
C SER A 121 -18.67 6.65 -8.21
N GLU A 122 -19.05 7.78 -7.61
CA GLU A 122 -18.81 8.12 -6.20
C GLU A 122 -19.40 7.10 -5.21
N ARG A 123 -20.38 6.31 -5.63
CA ARG A 123 -20.98 5.25 -4.78
C ARG A 123 -19.98 4.19 -4.32
N HIS A 124 -18.85 4.09 -5.00
CA HIS A 124 -17.81 3.09 -4.69
C HIS A 124 -16.69 3.65 -3.80
N ALA A 125 -16.72 4.92 -3.42
CA ALA A 125 -15.66 5.56 -2.64
C ALA A 125 -15.37 4.85 -1.30
N LEU A 126 -16.40 4.29 -0.68
CA LEU A 126 -16.28 3.57 0.59
C LEU A 126 -15.47 2.25 0.51
N VAL A 127 -15.09 1.79 -0.68
CA VAL A 127 -14.21 0.62 -0.85
C VAL A 127 -12.89 0.78 -0.09
N ILE A 128 -12.39 2.02 0.00
CA ILE A 128 -11.17 2.32 0.73
C ILE A 128 -11.34 1.93 2.21
N GLU A 129 -12.41 2.39 2.83
CA GLU A 129 -12.64 2.17 4.28
C GLU A 129 -13.12 0.76 4.60
N HIS A 130 -13.93 0.16 3.72
CA HIS A 130 -14.55 -1.14 3.99
C HIS A 130 -13.77 -2.35 3.46
N ALA A 131 -12.82 -2.14 2.54
CA ALA A 131 -12.05 -3.23 1.96
C ALA A 131 -10.54 -3.03 2.07
N LEU A 132 -10.00 -1.90 1.59
CA LEU A 132 -8.55 -1.68 1.56
C LEU A 132 -7.98 -1.46 2.97
N ARG A 133 -8.54 -0.55 3.74
CA ARG A 133 -8.03 -0.25 5.08
C ARG A 133 -8.04 -1.46 6.00
N PRO A 134 -9.09 -2.30 6.07
CA PRO A 134 -9.06 -3.55 6.84
C PRO A 134 -7.98 -4.54 6.37
N LEU A 135 -7.70 -4.64 5.06
CA LEU A 135 -6.63 -5.49 4.55
C LEU A 135 -5.28 -5.09 5.14
N PHE A 136 -4.95 -3.79 5.10
CA PHE A 136 -3.67 -3.30 5.62
C PHE A 136 -3.62 -3.21 7.15
N ALA A 137 -4.77 -3.07 7.81
CA ALA A 137 -4.86 -3.17 9.26
C ALA A 137 -4.48 -4.58 9.77
N PHE A 138 -4.79 -5.64 9.03
CA PHE A 138 -4.32 -6.99 9.33
C PHE A 138 -2.79 -7.06 9.43
N PHE A 139 -2.08 -6.37 8.54
CA PHE A 139 -0.62 -6.30 8.53
C PHE A 139 -0.04 -5.32 9.57
N GLN A 140 -0.86 -4.69 10.40
CA GLN A 140 -0.46 -3.64 11.34
C GLN A 140 0.23 -2.45 10.64
N ALA A 141 -0.08 -2.23 9.36
CA ALA A 141 0.46 -1.13 8.59
C ALA A 141 -0.11 0.21 9.06
N LEU A 142 0.69 1.27 8.94
CA LEU A 142 0.24 2.64 9.16
C LEU A 142 -0.50 3.14 7.92
N THR A 143 -1.77 2.77 7.78
CA THR A 143 -2.58 3.35 6.70
C THR A 143 -2.75 4.83 6.96
N VAL A 144 -2.25 5.65 6.02
CA VAL A 144 -2.36 7.10 6.14
C VAL A 144 -3.83 7.49 6.25
N PRO A 145 -4.20 8.44 7.13
CA PRO A 145 -5.60 8.87 7.27
C PRO A 145 -6.20 9.34 5.95
N VAL A 146 -5.41 10.07 5.16
CA VAL A 146 -5.81 10.52 3.83
C VAL A 146 -5.70 9.37 2.83
N ALA A 147 -6.76 9.22 2.03
CA ALA A 147 -6.81 8.29 0.91
C ALA A 147 -7.45 8.97 -0.30
N PHE A 148 -7.12 8.53 -1.50
CA PHE A 148 -7.60 9.18 -2.70
C PHE A 148 -8.50 8.27 -3.53
N TYR A 149 -9.70 8.75 -3.78
CA TYR A 149 -10.65 8.13 -4.68
C TYR A 149 -10.92 9.05 -5.86
N ALA A 150 -10.97 8.46 -7.06
CA ALA A 150 -11.43 9.15 -8.25
C ALA A 150 -12.46 8.29 -9.01
N SER A 151 -13.53 8.91 -9.44
CA SER A 151 -14.58 8.28 -10.23
C SER A 151 -14.30 8.36 -11.72
N SER A 152 -15.02 7.61 -12.51
CA SER A 152 -14.86 7.66 -13.98
C SER A 152 -15.10 9.04 -14.57
N GLY A 153 -15.91 9.89 -13.92
CA GLY A 153 -16.21 11.24 -14.36
C GLY A 153 -15.05 12.22 -14.19
N ASP A 154 -14.06 11.88 -13.37
CA ASP A 154 -12.89 12.74 -13.12
C ASP A 154 -11.83 12.65 -14.23
N PHE A 155 -12.00 11.72 -15.19
CA PHE A 155 -11.00 11.41 -16.20
C PHE A 155 -11.47 11.71 -17.63
N ASP A 156 -10.50 12.11 -18.46
CA ASP A 156 -10.55 11.91 -19.91
C ASP A 156 -9.52 10.83 -20.28
N GLY A 157 -10.01 9.70 -20.81
CA GLY A 157 -9.18 8.51 -20.98
C GLY A 157 -8.60 8.02 -19.65
N THR A 158 -7.29 8.17 -19.46
CA THR A 158 -6.57 7.86 -18.21
C THR A 158 -6.04 9.09 -17.50
N THR A 159 -6.26 10.29 -18.06
CA THR A 159 -5.80 11.56 -17.49
C THR A 159 -6.89 12.16 -16.61
N ILE A 160 -6.52 12.57 -15.41
CA ILE A 160 -7.42 13.28 -14.50
C ILE A 160 -7.58 14.70 -15.00
N LEU A 161 -8.84 15.14 -15.17
CA LEU A 161 -9.18 16.51 -15.58
C LEU A 161 -9.83 17.33 -14.46
N ASN A 162 -10.38 16.66 -13.44
CA ASN A 162 -11.07 17.35 -12.35
C ASN A 162 -10.08 18.08 -11.43
N PRO A 163 -10.09 19.44 -11.37
CA PRO A 163 -9.17 20.21 -10.53
C PRO A 163 -9.31 19.92 -9.03
N GLU A 164 -10.50 19.49 -8.59
CA GLU A 164 -10.72 19.16 -7.17
C GLU A 164 -9.91 17.93 -6.75
N VAL A 165 -9.68 16.98 -7.68
CA VAL A 165 -8.84 15.81 -7.41
C VAL A 165 -7.40 16.24 -7.17
N TYR A 166 -6.87 17.16 -8.00
CA TYR A 166 -5.53 17.72 -7.82
C TYR A 166 -5.38 18.42 -6.46
N SER A 167 -6.34 19.30 -6.13
CA SER A 167 -6.31 20.04 -4.87
C SER A 167 -6.37 19.11 -3.66
N ARG A 168 -7.21 18.07 -3.70
CA ARG A 168 -7.30 17.07 -2.61
C ARG A 168 -6.01 16.29 -2.45
N ILE A 169 -5.37 15.91 -3.56
CA ILE A 169 -4.09 15.18 -3.52
C ILE A 169 -3.00 16.08 -2.92
N GLU A 170 -2.88 17.31 -3.40
CA GLU A 170 -1.86 18.24 -2.91
C GLU A 170 -2.00 18.52 -1.41
N ILE A 171 -3.23 18.84 -0.96
CA ILE A 171 -3.50 19.09 0.47
C ILE A 171 -3.25 17.83 1.28
N GLY A 172 -3.79 16.68 0.85
CA GLY A 172 -3.65 15.44 1.60
C GLY A 172 -2.21 14.94 1.69
N LEU A 173 -1.39 15.13 0.66
CA LEU A 173 0.03 14.76 0.71
C LEU A 173 0.82 15.68 1.63
N ARG A 174 0.49 16.95 1.73
CA ARG A 174 1.13 17.86 2.72
C ARG A 174 0.90 17.39 4.15
N ASP A 175 -0.31 16.90 4.46
CA ASP A 175 -0.62 16.35 5.78
C ASP A 175 0.18 15.07 6.10
N VAL A 176 0.60 14.35 5.06
CA VAL A 176 1.36 13.08 5.18
C VAL A 176 2.87 13.31 5.26
N ILE A 177 3.38 14.41 4.71
CA ILE A 177 4.83 14.66 4.63
C ILE A 177 5.48 14.61 6.02
N GLY A 178 4.87 15.20 7.04
CA GLY A 178 5.39 15.14 8.40
C GLY A 178 5.60 13.71 8.91
N LEU A 179 4.73 12.77 8.52
CA LEU A 179 4.89 11.34 8.83
C LEU A 179 6.05 10.71 8.05
N LEU A 180 6.29 11.17 6.81
CA LEU A 180 7.33 10.64 5.95
C LEU A 180 8.71 11.27 6.26
N ASP A 181 8.75 12.49 6.77
CA ASP A 181 10.00 13.18 7.14
C ASP A 181 10.80 12.40 8.16
N ASP A 182 10.16 11.79 9.15
CA ASP A 182 10.83 10.93 10.13
C ASP A 182 11.52 9.75 9.45
N LEU A 183 10.95 9.21 8.38
CA LEU A 183 11.54 8.13 7.61
C LEU A 183 12.75 8.56 6.78
N THR A 184 12.77 9.80 6.27
CA THR A 184 13.92 10.32 5.49
C THR A 184 15.17 10.44 6.34
N HIS A 185 15.03 10.61 7.65
CA HIS A 185 16.11 10.77 8.61
C HIS A 185 16.45 9.46 9.37
N SER A 186 15.66 8.40 9.16
CA SER A 186 15.90 7.08 9.73
C SER A 186 16.77 6.22 8.79
N PRO A 187 17.65 5.35 9.32
CA PRO A 187 18.37 4.40 8.49
C PRO A 187 17.38 3.50 7.73
N ALA A 188 17.68 3.20 6.47
CA ALA A 188 16.86 2.26 5.70
C ALA A 188 16.76 0.93 6.44
N SER A 189 15.54 0.42 6.64
CA SER A 189 15.35 -0.93 7.17
C SER A 189 15.86 -1.93 6.14
N THR A 190 16.99 -2.56 6.40
CA THR A 190 17.56 -3.62 5.55
C THR A 190 17.00 -4.99 5.91
N ASP A 191 16.47 -5.11 7.13
CA ASP A 191 15.82 -6.32 7.62
C ASP A 191 14.33 -6.03 7.83
N GLY A 192 13.46 -6.90 7.33
CA GLY A 192 12.05 -6.87 7.69
C GLY A 192 11.90 -6.94 9.21
N PRO A 193 10.82 -6.45 9.81
CA PRO A 193 10.67 -6.45 11.26
C PRO A 193 10.88 -7.87 11.77
N SER A 194 11.84 -7.99 12.69
CA SER A 194 12.02 -9.24 13.42
C SER A 194 10.69 -9.59 14.09
N PRO A 195 10.18 -10.83 13.99
CA PRO A 195 8.91 -11.16 14.59
C PRO A 195 9.01 -10.86 16.09
N THR A 196 8.30 -9.83 16.52
CA THR A 196 8.13 -9.56 17.94
C THR A 196 7.42 -10.78 18.50
N ALA A 197 8.07 -11.52 19.39
CA ALA A 197 7.49 -12.71 19.99
C ALA A 197 6.07 -12.37 20.48
N PRO A 198 5.05 -13.18 20.19
CA PRO A 198 3.69 -12.90 20.63
C PRO A 198 3.73 -12.68 22.14
N LEU A 199 3.16 -11.54 22.59
CA LEU A 199 2.93 -11.31 24.01
C LEU A 199 2.19 -12.52 24.54
N ALA A 200 2.88 -13.32 25.36
CA ALA A 200 2.26 -14.46 26.01
C ALA A 200 1.12 -13.90 26.87
N PHE A 201 -0.11 -14.08 26.42
CA PHE A 201 -1.28 -13.84 27.24
C PHE A 201 -1.20 -14.84 28.39
N ALA A 202 -0.72 -14.39 29.54
CA ALA A 202 -0.87 -15.14 30.78
C ALA A 202 -2.39 -15.17 31.09
N GLY A 203 -3.04 -16.27 30.70
CA GLY A 203 -4.41 -16.51 31.07
C GLY A 203 -4.57 -16.46 32.60
N PRO A 204 -5.72 -16.03 33.12
CA PRO A 204 -5.94 -15.98 34.54
C PRO A 204 -5.77 -17.40 35.12
N THR A 205 -4.84 -17.54 36.07
CA THR A 205 -4.70 -18.74 36.89
C THR A 205 -5.95 -18.84 37.75
N ASP A 206 -6.92 -19.66 37.30
CA ASP A 206 -8.10 -19.98 38.11
C ASP A 206 -7.68 -20.98 39.21
N THR A 207 -7.36 -20.42 40.37
CA THR A 207 -7.20 -21.13 41.65
C THR A 207 -8.44 -20.91 42.49
N ARG A 208 -9.58 -21.52 42.12
CA ARG A 208 -10.67 -21.77 43.07
C ARG A 208 -11.00 -23.26 43.06
N ARG A 209 -10.28 -23.98 43.91
CA ARG A 209 -10.82 -25.19 44.51
C ARG A 209 -11.87 -24.75 45.52
N ILE A 210 -13.13 -25.08 45.25
CA ILE A 210 -14.18 -25.01 46.24
C ILE A 210 -14.27 -26.42 46.82
N SER A 211 -14.09 -26.45 48.15
CA SER A 211 -14.31 -27.59 49.05
C SER A 211 -15.79 -27.87 49.18
#